data_4728a781cce2cc0d2810f269e20f90e4
#
_entry.id   4728a781cce2cc0d2810f269e20f90e4
#
_cell.length_a   1.000
_cell.length_b   1.000
_cell.length_c   1.000
_cell.angle_alpha   90.00
_cell.angle_beta   90.00
_cell.angle_gamma   90.00
#
_symmetry.space_group_name_H-M   'P 1'
#
loop_
_entity.id
_entity.type
_entity.pdbx_description
1 polymer ?
#
loop_
_entity_poly.entity_id
_entity_poly.type
_entity_poly.pdbx_seq_one_letter_code
_entity_poly.pdbx_strand_id
1 'polypeptide(L)'
;MGRDKALVVVDDNPLVATAVFALRQTGADPVLAIGGDHEALARLVPGAVFVPDLHAGEGPLGGLVTALDAAMGITADPSTLVVVIACDMPRIDGPTLSALVSALDADPAAGVAVAVVNGRRQPLTAAWRPPISRTVLARAFAAGERAPRRVLPSLRVVEVSGLDSDAIADVDRPEDLDRYAGPQ
;
A
#
# COMPACT_ATOMS: atom_id res chain seq x y z
N MET A 1 2.19 17.00 -9.55
CA MET A 1 2.40 17.81 -8.34
C MET A 1 3.86 17.72 -7.97
N GLY A 2 4.58 18.84 -7.81
CA GLY A 2 6.03 18.84 -7.49
C GLY A 2 6.35 18.68 -5.99
N ARG A 3 5.40 18.22 -5.18
CA ARG A 3 5.55 17.95 -3.74
C ARG A 3 5.33 16.47 -3.48
N ASP A 4 6.02 15.96 -2.45
CA ASP A 4 5.80 14.61 -1.95
C ASP A 4 4.33 14.49 -1.48
N LYS A 5 3.56 13.61 -2.14
CA LYS A 5 2.13 13.41 -1.83
C LYS A 5 1.92 12.99 -0.37
N ALA A 6 2.86 12.26 0.21
CA ALA A 6 2.78 11.80 1.60
C ALA A 6 2.65 12.95 2.61
N LEU A 7 3.17 14.14 2.25
CA LEU A 7 3.16 15.34 3.09
C LEU A 7 1.93 16.24 2.87
N VAL A 8 1.07 15.92 1.92
CA VAL A 8 -0.17 16.68 1.67
C VAL A 8 -1.10 16.51 2.87
N VAL A 9 -1.67 17.63 3.34
CA VAL A 9 -2.59 17.66 4.48
C VAL A 9 -4.02 17.67 3.96
N VAL A 10 -4.83 16.77 4.49
CA VAL A 10 -6.28 16.66 4.25
C VAL A 10 -6.97 16.52 5.60
N ASP A 11 -8.01 17.31 5.87
CA ASP A 11 -8.72 17.33 7.16
C ASP A 11 -7.75 17.43 8.37
N ASP A 12 -6.79 18.36 8.29
CA ASP A 12 -5.72 18.60 9.29
C ASP A 12 -4.73 17.45 9.49
N ASN A 13 -4.81 16.36 8.69
CA ASN A 13 -3.93 15.23 8.80
C ASN A 13 -3.07 15.05 7.54
N PRO A 14 -1.74 14.88 7.66
CA PRO A 14 -0.91 14.44 6.55
C PRO A 14 -1.34 13.07 6.03
N LEU A 15 -1.37 12.88 4.73
CA LEU A 15 -1.79 11.61 4.11
C LEU A 15 -1.01 10.41 4.65
N VAL A 16 0.29 10.56 4.88
CA VAL A 16 1.12 9.50 5.49
C VAL A 16 0.67 9.13 6.90
N ALA A 17 0.20 10.10 7.69
CA ALA A 17 -0.28 9.84 9.06
C ALA A 17 -1.58 9.03 9.03
N THR A 18 -2.50 9.36 8.13
CA THR A 18 -3.73 8.58 7.90
C THR A 18 -3.39 7.13 7.49
N ALA A 19 -2.46 6.97 6.53
CA ALA A 19 -2.03 5.66 6.07
C ALA A 19 -1.41 4.81 7.19
N VAL A 20 -0.48 5.37 7.96
CA VAL A 20 0.16 4.69 9.10
C VAL A 20 -0.85 4.34 10.19
N PHE A 21 -1.78 5.24 10.48
CA PHE A 21 -2.84 4.99 11.46
C PHE A 21 -3.73 3.81 11.03
N ALA A 22 -4.18 3.78 9.78
CA ALA A 22 -5.00 2.69 9.24
C ALA A 22 -4.25 1.33 9.29
N LEU A 23 -2.96 1.31 8.93
CA LEU A 23 -2.13 0.10 9.04
C LEU A 23 -2.02 -0.39 10.48
N ARG A 24 -1.77 0.50 11.44
CA ARG A 24 -1.70 0.12 12.86
C ARG A 24 -3.01 -0.43 13.41
N GLN A 25 -4.14 0.03 12.91
CA GLN A 25 -5.45 -0.52 13.27
C GLN A 25 -5.63 -2.00 12.88
N THR A 26 -4.90 -2.49 11.87
CA THR A 26 -4.90 -3.93 11.54
C THR A 26 -4.02 -4.78 12.44
N GLY A 27 -3.29 -4.16 13.37
CA GLY A 27 -2.25 -4.83 14.17
C GLY A 27 -0.91 -4.95 13.46
N ALA A 28 -0.72 -4.27 12.31
CA ALA A 28 0.55 -4.29 11.60
C ALA A 28 1.67 -3.64 12.42
N ASP A 29 2.75 -4.39 12.65
CA ASP A 29 3.96 -3.94 13.33
C ASP A 29 5.17 -4.77 12.82
N PRO A 30 6.24 -4.12 12.34
CA PRO A 30 6.36 -2.68 12.13
C PRO A 30 5.58 -2.17 10.91
N VAL A 31 5.31 -0.87 10.89
CA VAL A 31 4.88 -0.16 9.68
C VAL A 31 6.11 0.39 8.96
N LEU A 32 6.22 0.07 7.67
CA LEU A 32 7.34 0.50 6.82
C LEU A 32 6.91 1.65 5.92
N ALA A 33 7.70 2.71 5.85
CA ALA A 33 7.56 3.77 4.86
C ALA A 33 8.65 3.61 3.79
N ILE A 34 8.23 3.35 2.56
CA ILE A 34 9.13 3.08 1.44
C ILE A 34 9.38 4.35 0.63
N GLY A 35 10.61 4.82 0.61
CA GLY A 35 11.00 6.06 -0.08
C GLY A 35 10.44 7.33 0.57
N GLY A 36 10.43 8.44 -0.17
CA GLY A 36 9.99 9.75 0.31
C GLY A 36 11.05 10.52 1.09
N ASP A 37 10.66 11.68 1.64
CA ASP A 37 11.53 12.51 2.47
C ASP A 37 11.60 11.94 3.90
N HIS A 38 12.70 11.23 4.19
CA HIS A 38 12.91 10.59 5.49
C HIS A 38 12.76 11.54 6.68
N GLU A 39 13.36 12.73 6.62
CA GLU A 39 13.33 13.64 7.76
C GLU A 39 11.92 14.21 8.02
N ALA A 40 11.21 14.56 6.94
CA ALA A 40 9.85 15.05 7.05
C ALA A 40 8.92 13.95 7.57
N LEU A 41 9.01 12.75 7.03
CA LEU A 41 8.14 11.64 7.41
C LEU A 41 8.41 11.16 8.85
N ALA A 42 9.67 11.10 9.29
CA ALA A 42 10.02 10.71 10.66
C ALA A 42 9.39 11.63 11.73
N ARG A 43 9.19 12.91 11.41
CA ARG A 43 8.49 13.87 12.29
C ARG A 43 6.99 13.64 12.34
N LEU A 44 6.38 13.22 11.21
CA LEU A 44 4.93 13.06 11.07
C LEU A 44 4.43 11.71 11.57
N VAL A 45 5.23 10.67 11.41
CA VAL A 45 4.86 9.29 11.78
C VAL A 45 5.94 8.63 12.63
N PRO A 46 6.13 9.09 13.86
CA PRO A 46 7.12 8.50 14.77
C PRO A 46 6.83 7.03 14.98
N GLY A 47 7.90 6.22 14.94
CA GLY A 47 7.81 4.76 15.08
C GLY A 47 7.45 4.01 13.78
N ALA A 48 7.30 4.67 12.64
CA ALA A 48 7.40 4.00 11.35
C ALA A 48 8.88 3.75 11.00
N VAL A 49 9.17 2.60 10.39
CA VAL A 49 10.53 2.26 9.94
C VAL A 49 10.72 2.76 8.52
N PHE A 50 11.77 3.51 8.33
CA PHE A 50 12.12 4.07 7.03
C PHE A 50 12.93 3.08 6.21
N VAL A 51 12.52 2.85 4.97
CA VAL A 51 13.22 2.00 4.00
C VAL A 51 13.42 2.80 2.72
N PRO A 52 14.68 3.04 2.29
CA PRO A 52 14.94 3.65 1.00
C PRO A 52 14.31 2.82 -0.13
N ASP A 53 13.64 3.47 -1.08
CA ASP A 53 13.17 2.78 -2.28
C ASP A 53 14.37 2.42 -3.16
N LEU A 54 14.66 1.13 -3.30
CA LEU A 54 15.78 0.62 -4.10
C LEU A 54 15.59 0.86 -5.60
N HIS A 55 14.37 1.18 -6.02
CA HIS A 55 13.96 1.37 -7.41
C HIS A 55 13.26 2.72 -7.61
N ALA A 56 13.73 3.75 -6.90
CA ALA A 56 13.16 5.09 -6.95
C ALA A 56 13.04 5.61 -8.38
N GLY A 57 11.83 6.07 -8.74
CA GLY A 57 11.54 6.56 -10.09
C GLY A 57 11.30 5.49 -11.15
N GLU A 58 11.41 4.20 -10.82
CA GLU A 58 11.20 3.10 -11.77
C GLU A 58 9.75 2.55 -11.75
N GLY A 59 8.83 3.29 -11.17
CA GLY A 59 7.41 2.94 -11.14
C GLY A 59 6.99 2.10 -9.93
N PRO A 60 5.67 1.92 -9.75
CA PRO A 60 5.12 1.40 -8.51
C PRO A 60 5.46 -0.07 -8.24
N LEU A 61 5.82 -0.86 -9.25
CA LEU A 61 6.24 -2.24 -9.05
C LEU A 61 7.59 -2.32 -8.32
N GLY A 62 8.50 -1.37 -8.58
CA GLY A 62 9.79 -1.28 -7.88
C GLY A 62 9.61 -1.06 -6.39
N GLY A 63 8.80 -0.07 -6.01
CA GLY A 63 8.46 0.20 -4.60
C GLY A 63 7.79 -1.00 -3.92
N LEU A 64 6.89 -1.71 -4.61
CA LEU A 64 6.27 -2.93 -4.09
C LEU A 64 7.30 -4.05 -3.86
N VAL A 65 8.24 -4.27 -4.78
CA VAL A 65 9.33 -5.25 -4.59
C VAL A 65 10.19 -4.86 -3.40
N THR A 66 10.58 -3.59 -3.28
CA THR A 66 11.32 -3.06 -2.12
C THR A 66 10.57 -3.31 -0.80
N ALA A 67 9.26 -3.07 -0.78
CA ALA A 67 8.43 -3.27 0.41
C ALA A 67 8.42 -4.74 0.87
N LEU A 68 8.21 -5.67 -0.06
CA LEU A 68 8.18 -7.09 0.27
C LEU A 68 9.56 -7.63 0.68
N ASP A 69 10.64 -7.15 0.05
CA ASP A 69 12.01 -7.52 0.42
C ASP A 69 12.36 -7.03 1.83
N ALA A 70 11.99 -5.79 2.15
CA ALA A 70 12.19 -5.22 3.48
C ALA A 70 11.42 -6.00 4.55
N ALA A 71 10.15 -6.32 4.29
CA ALA A 71 9.33 -7.10 5.22
C ALA A 71 9.92 -8.50 5.47
N MET A 72 10.38 -9.19 4.43
CA MET A 72 11.05 -10.50 4.55
C MET A 72 12.41 -10.41 5.26
N GLY A 73 13.06 -9.25 5.24
CA GLY A 73 14.29 -8.99 6.01
C GLY A 73 14.04 -8.80 7.51
N ILE A 74 12.81 -8.46 7.89
CA ILE A 74 12.44 -8.23 9.31
C ILE A 74 11.99 -9.54 9.97
N THR A 75 11.30 -10.40 9.24
CA THR A 75 10.80 -11.67 9.78
C THR A 75 11.09 -12.84 8.85
N ALA A 76 11.48 -13.96 9.46
CA ALA A 76 11.64 -15.24 8.75
C ALA A 76 10.36 -16.10 8.77
N ASP A 77 9.28 -15.60 9.38
CA ASP A 77 8.02 -16.34 9.45
C ASP A 77 7.32 -16.37 8.07
N PRO A 78 7.19 -17.55 7.44
CA PRO A 78 6.56 -17.68 6.13
C PRO A 78 5.05 -17.40 6.14
N SER A 79 4.42 -17.37 7.31
CA SER A 79 3.00 -17.05 7.45
C SER A 79 2.74 -15.53 7.46
N THR A 80 3.77 -14.70 7.56
CA THR A 80 3.63 -13.25 7.59
C THR A 80 2.92 -12.73 6.35
N LEU A 81 1.89 -11.94 6.57
CA LEU A 81 1.19 -11.17 5.54
C LEU A 81 1.68 -9.71 5.58
N VAL A 82 1.79 -9.10 4.41
CA VAL A 82 2.22 -7.70 4.27
C VAL A 82 1.09 -6.89 3.65
N VAL A 83 0.56 -5.93 4.41
CA VAL A 83 -0.41 -4.98 3.88
C VAL A 83 0.34 -3.84 3.20
N VAL A 84 0.05 -3.63 1.94
CA VAL A 84 0.63 -2.53 1.14
C VAL A 84 -0.47 -1.56 0.76
N ILE A 85 -0.23 -0.28 1.04
CA ILE A 85 -1.11 0.80 0.60
C ILE A 85 -0.29 1.93 -0.02
N ALA A 86 -0.89 2.63 -0.98
CA ALA A 86 -0.40 3.93 -1.40
C ALA A 86 -0.76 4.98 -0.34
N CYS A 87 0.05 6.03 -0.19
CA CYS A 87 -0.18 7.05 0.84
C CYS A 87 -1.17 8.15 0.43
N ASP A 88 -1.77 8.07 -0.76
CA ASP A 88 -2.60 9.12 -1.35
C ASP A 88 -4.12 8.90 -1.17
N MET A 89 -4.50 8.10 -0.19
CA MET A 89 -5.89 7.80 0.18
C MET A 89 -6.27 8.50 1.50
N PRO A 90 -6.94 9.66 1.46
CA PRO A 90 -7.21 10.47 2.66
C PRO A 90 -8.13 9.82 3.70
N ARG A 91 -8.96 8.86 3.27
CA ARG A 91 -9.96 8.20 4.12
C ARG A 91 -9.73 6.71 4.33
N ILE A 92 -8.55 6.22 3.97
CA ILE A 92 -8.21 4.81 4.21
C ILE A 92 -8.35 4.46 5.70
N ASP A 93 -8.91 3.31 5.99
CA ASP A 93 -9.21 2.88 7.36
C ASP A 93 -8.79 1.43 7.65
N GLY A 94 -8.73 1.11 8.94
CA GLY A 94 -8.36 -0.22 9.39
C GLY A 94 -9.35 -1.32 9.00
N PRO A 95 -10.68 -1.12 9.09
CA PRO A 95 -11.67 -2.10 8.62
C PRO A 95 -11.48 -2.52 7.17
N THR A 96 -11.25 -1.57 6.26
CA THR A 96 -10.97 -1.85 4.84
C THR A 96 -9.73 -2.73 4.68
N LEU A 97 -8.63 -2.39 5.39
CA LEU A 97 -7.39 -3.15 5.32
C LEU A 97 -7.51 -4.53 6.00
N SER A 98 -8.24 -4.63 7.11
CA SER A 98 -8.50 -5.89 7.80
C SER A 98 -9.31 -6.87 6.96
N ALA A 99 -10.22 -6.37 6.12
CA ALA A 99 -10.96 -7.20 5.18
C ALA A 99 -10.03 -7.85 4.14
N LEU A 100 -9.01 -7.12 3.65
CA LEU A 100 -8.00 -7.67 2.73
C LEU A 100 -7.14 -8.76 3.40
N VAL A 101 -6.71 -8.51 4.64
CA VAL A 101 -5.95 -9.50 5.43
C VAL A 101 -6.77 -10.77 5.63
N SER A 102 -8.01 -10.64 6.09
CA SER A 102 -8.91 -11.77 6.34
C SER A 102 -9.19 -12.58 5.08
N ALA A 103 -9.38 -11.91 3.95
CA ALA A 103 -9.62 -12.56 2.66
C ALA A 103 -8.39 -13.34 2.18
N LEU A 104 -7.17 -12.82 2.38
CA LEU A 104 -5.94 -13.51 2.03
C LEU A 104 -5.67 -14.69 2.97
N ASP A 105 -5.95 -14.54 4.25
CA ASP A 105 -5.76 -15.59 5.25
C ASP A 105 -6.69 -16.78 4.99
N ALA A 106 -7.91 -16.53 4.53
CA ALA A 106 -8.88 -17.55 4.16
C ALA A 106 -8.48 -18.38 2.92
N ASP A 107 -7.53 -17.94 2.09
CA ASP A 107 -7.00 -18.67 0.94
C ASP A 107 -5.47 -18.82 1.02
N PRO A 108 -4.95 -19.86 1.67
CA PRO A 108 -3.51 -20.04 1.84
C PRO A 108 -2.71 -20.22 0.53
N ALA A 109 -3.39 -20.56 -0.57
CA ALA A 109 -2.76 -20.69 -1.89
C ALA A 109 -2.69 -19.37 -2.66
N ALA A 110 -3.39 -18.33 -2.20
CA ALA A 110 -3.35 -17.00 -2.82
C ALA A 110 -2.07 -16.25 -2.47
N GLY A 111 -1.51 -15.59 -3.47
CA GLY A 111 -0.35 -14.71 -3.31
C GLY A 111 -0.72 -13.30 -2.90
N VAL A 112 -1.98 -12.89 -3.14
CA VAL A 112 -2.45 -11.53 -2.85
C VAL A 112 -3.97 -11.47 -2.75
N ALA A 113 -4.47 -10.64 -1.82
CA ALA A 113 -5.85 -10.16 -1.82
C ALA A 113 -5.85 -8.67 -2.16
N VAL A 114 -6.58 -8.28 -3.21
CA VAL A 114 -6.61 -6.91 -3.72
C VAL A 114 -7.98 -6.28 -3.53
N ALA A 115 -8.02 -5.00 -3.18
CA ALA A 115 -9.24 -4.23 -3.24
C ALA A 115 -9.72 -4.10 -4.69
N VAL A 116 -11.04 -4.15 -4.89
CA VAL A 116 -11.67 -3.91 -6.20
C VAL A 116 -12.61 -2.72 -6.09
N VAL A 117 -12.29 -1.65 -6.81
CA VAL A 117 -13.09 -0.42 -6.87
C VAL A 117 -13.50 -0.17 -8.31
N ASN A 118 -14.79 0.03 -8.56
CA ASN A 118 -15.32 0.24 -9.91
C ASN A 118 -14.85 -0.82 -10.93
N GLY A 119 -14.79 -2.10 -10.50
CA GLY A 119 -14.34 -3.21 -11.33
C GLY A 119 -12.83 -3.24 -11.60
N ARG A 120 -12.04 -2.39 -10.94
CA ARG A 120 -10.58 -2.32 -11.10
C ARG A 120 -9.85 -2.81 -9.86
N ARG A 121 -8.91 -3.73 -10.06
CA ARG A 121 -8.01 -4.23 -9.03
C ARG A 121 -7.01 -3.15 -8.63
N GLN A 122 -6.83 -2.97 -7.32
CA GLN A 122 -5.94 -1.98 -6.70
C GLN A 122 -4.74 -2.69 -6.03
N PRO A 123 -3.66 -3.00 -6.76
CA PRO A 123 -2.55 -3.79 -6.21
C PRO A 123 -1.72 -3.04 -5.16
N LEU A 124 -1.87 -1.72 -5.05
CA LEU A 124 -1.30 -0.89 -3.98
C LEU A 124 -2.33 -0.58 -2.88
N THR A 125 -3.42 -1.35 -2.80
CA THR A 125 -4.35 -1.45 -1.68
C THR A 125 -4.67 -2.93 -1.55
N ALA A 126 -3.72 -3.67 -0.95
CA ALA A 126 -3.71 -5.11 -1.00
C ALA A 126 -2.99 -5.73 0.19
N ALA A 127 -3.39 -6.94 0.58
CA ALA A 127 -2.61 -7.82 1.43
C ALA A 127 -1.82 -8.81 0.56
N TRP A 128 -0.56 -8.96 0.82
CA TRP A 128 0.37 -9.81 0.06
C TRP A 128 0.91 -10.94 0.93
N ARG A 129 1.14 -12.11 0.31
CA ARG A 129 1.88 -13.23 0.91
C ARG A 129 3.26 -13.31 0.26
N PRO A 130 4.31 -12.74 0.89
CA PRO A 130 5.62 -12.59 0.27
C PRO A 130 6.24 -13.89 -0.26
N PRO A 131 6.18 -15.04 0.46
CA PRO A 131 6.77 -16.28 -0.05
C PRO A 131 6.22 -16.74 -1.40
N ILE A 132 4.97 -16.37 -1.74
CA ILE A 132 4.33 -16.72 -3.02
C ILE A 132 4.55 -15.63 -4.05
N SER A 133 4.40 -14.36 -3.67
CA SER A 133 4.29 -13.24 -4.61
C SER A 133 5.63 -12.58 -4.95
N ARG A 134 6.54 -12.46 -3.99
CA ARG A 134 7.79 -11.70 -4.13
C ARG A 134 8.61 -12.11 -5.36
N THR A 135 8.86 -13.40 -5.55
CA THR A 135 9.68 -13.89 -6.68
C THR A 135 9.04 -13.59 -8.03
N VAL A 136 7.71 -13.68 -8.12
CA VAL A 136 6.95 -13.37 -9.35
C VAL A 136 7.05 -11.90 -9.70
N LEU A 137 6.86 -11.02 -8.70
CA LEU A 137 6.97 -9.57 -8.86
C LEU A 137 8.39 -9.15 -9.24
N ALA A 138 9.41 -9.66 -8.56
CA ALA A 138 10.81 -9.34 -8.84
C ALA A 138 11.25 -9.77 -10.26
N ARG A 139 10.82 -10.95 -10.71
CA ARG A 139 11.09 -11.42 -12.08
C ARG A 139 10.42 -10.53 -13.13
N ALA A 140 9.16 -10.13 -12.90
CA ALA A 140 8.46 -9.23 -13.81
C ALA A 140 9.14 -7.86 -13.87
N PHE A 141 9.56 -7.33 -12.73
CA PHE A 141 10.29 -6.07 -12.64
C PHE A 141 11.63 -6.14 -13.40
N ALA A 142 12.41 -7.20 -13.20
CA ALA A 142 13.68 -7.45 -13.91
C ALA A 142 13.48 -7.60 -15.43
N ALA A 143 12.31 -8.10 -15.87
CA ALA A 143 11.92 -8.19 -17.28
C ALA A 143 11.41 -6.85 -17.86
N GLY A 144 11.42 -5.75 -17.09
CA GLY A 144 11.03 -4.42 -17.55
C GLY A 144 9.58 -4.03 -17.25
N GLU A 145 8.78 -4.87 -16.55
CA GLU A 145 7.44 -4.45 -16.13
C GLU A 145 7.53 -3.42 -14.99
N ARG A 146 6.63 -2.45 -14.99
CA ARG A 146 6.61 -1.36 -13.99
C ARG A 146 5.25 -1.24 -13.27
N ALA A 147 4.21 -1.86 -13.82
CA ALA A 147 2.85 -1.78 -13.31
C ALA A 147 2.45 -3.06 -12.58
N PRO A 148 2.24 -3.06 -11.23
CA PRO A 148 1.88 -4.26 -10.47
C PRO A 148 0.63 -4.96 -11.01
N ARG A 149 -0.35 -4.21 -11.51
CA ARG A 149 -1.57 -4.78 -12.07
C ARG A 149 -1.35 -5.76 -13.23
N ARG A 150 -0.26 -5.59 -14.00
CA ARG A 150 0.09 -6.49 -15.11
C ARG A 150 0.71 -7.81 -14.64
N VAL A 151 1.17 -7.86 -13.40
CA VAL A 151 1.73 -9.05 -12.79
C VAL A 151 0.66 -9.91 -12.12
N LEU A 152 -0.46 -9.33 -11.71
CA LEU A 152 -1.55 -10.04 -11.02
C LEU A 152 -2.03 -11.32 -11.75
N PRO A 153 -2.14 -11.37 -13.11
CA PRO A 153 -2.54 -12.59 -13.80
C PRO A 153 -1.59 -13.78 -13.60
N SER A 154 -0.35 -13.54 -13.14
CA SER A 154 0.64 -14.59 -12.84
C SER A 154 0.56 -15.12 -11.40
N LEU A 155 -0.42 -14.64 -10.62
CA LEU A 155 -0.66 -15.02 -9.24
C LEU A 155 -2.09 -15.53 -9.04
N ARG A 156 -2.30 -16.36 -8.02
CA ARG A 156 -3.64 -16.57 -7.50
C ARG A 156 -4.05 -15.34 -6.69
N VAL A 157 -5.08 -14.66 -7.16
CA VAL A 157 -5.57 -13.39 -6.61
C VAL A 157 -6.95 -13.60 -5.97
N VAL A 158 -7.12 -13.11 -4.75
CA VAL A 158 -8.41 -12.93 -4.11
C VAL A 158 -8.88 -11.51 -4.36
N GLU A 159 -10.07 -11.35 -4.90
CA GLU A 159 -10.71 -10.05 -5.12
C GLU A 159 -11.63 -9.72 -3.96
N VAL A 160 -11.41 -8.56 -3.33
CA VAL A 160 -12.27 -8.07 -2.25
C VAL A 160 -13.08 -6.89 -2.77
N SER A 161 -14.36 -7.15 -2.99
CA SER A 161 -15.33 -6.16 -3.46
C SER A 161 -16.27 -5.72 -2.34
N GLY A 162 -17.02 -4.63 -2.57
CA GLY A 162 -17.97 -4.11 -1.59
C GLY A 162 -17.31 -3.30 -0.46
N LEU A 163 -16.04 -2.97 -0.60
CA LEU A 163 -15.35 -2.04 0.27
C LEU A 163 -15.87 -0.61 0.04
N ASP A 164 -15.75 0.23 1.06
CA ASP A 164 -16.12 1.64 0.94
C ASP A 164 -15.26 2.32 -0.13
N SER A 165 -15.90 2.81 -1.18
CA SER A 165 -15.23 3.49 -2.29
C SER A 165 -14.56 4.79 -1.85
N ASP A 166 -15.10 5.48 -0.84
CA ASP A 166 -14.53 6.72 -0.31
C ASP A 166 -13.26 6.44 0.50
N ALA A 167 -13.20 5.31 1.20
CA ALA A 167 -12.01 4.90 1.93
C ALA A 167 -10.83 4.60 0.99
N ILE A 168 -11.11 4.15 -0.25
CA ILE A 168 -10.08 3.76 -1.23
C ILE A 168 -9.88 4.81 -2.32
N ALA A 169 -10.58 5.95 -2.23
CA ALA A 169 -10.41 7.04 -3.18
C ALA A 169 -9.04 7.71 -3.01
N ASP A 170 -8.30 7.81 -4.12
CA ASP A 170 -7.00 8.46 -4.19
C ASP A 170 -7.11 9.96 -4.52
N VAL A 171 -6.08 10.70 -4.17
CA VAL A 171 -5.90 12.13 -4.52
C VAL A 171 -4.74 12.23 -5.51
N ASP A 172 -5.05 12.28 -6.79
CA ASP A 172 -4.05 12.40 -7.85
C ASP A 172 -3.80 13.85 -8.27
N ARG A 173 -4.80 14.72 -8.14
CA ARG A 173 -4.78 16.10 -8.60
C ARG A 173 -5.19 17.06 -7.47
N PRO A 174 -4.76 18.33 -7.53
CA PRO A 174 -5.20 19.33 -6.56
C PRO A 174 -6.73 19.44 -6.47
N GLU A 175 -7.45 19.26 -7.60
CA GLU A 175 -8.92 19.35 -7.64
C GLU A 175 -9.59 18.20 -6.86
N ASP A 176 -8.90 17.07 -6.67
CA ASP A 176 -9.42 15.97 -5.85
C ASP A 176 -9.50 16.34 -4.38
N LEU A 177 -8.68 17.31 -3.93
CA LEU A 177 -8.70 17.85 -2.55
C LEU A 177 -9.97 18.62 -2.23
N ASP A 178 -10.65 19.19 -3.24
CA ASP A 178 -11.89 19.96 -3.05
C ASP A 178 -13.01 19.09 -2.44
N ARG A 179 -12.95 17.77 -2.63
CA ARG A 179 -13.90 16.81 -2.01
C ARG A 179 -13.75 16.72 -0.49
N TYR A 180 -12.60 17.13 0.03
CA TYR A 180 -12.24 17.06 1.45
C TYR A 180 -12.16 18.44 2.10
N ALA A 181 -12.36 19.51 1.32
CA ALA A 181 -12.53 20.85 1.87
C ALA A 181 -13.89 20.93 2.57
N GLY A 182 -13.90 20.98 3.91
CA GLY A 182 -15.11 21.21 4.68
C GLY A 182 -15.81 22.51 4.25
N PRO A 183 -17.11 22.66 4.56
CA PRO A 183 -17.83 23.90 4.28
C PRO A 183 -17.11 25.06 4.98
N GLN A 184 -16.74 26.09 4.22
CA GLN A 184 -16.17 27.36 4.72
C GLN A 184 -17.22 28.12 5.53
#